data_0bf069bfe4a437ac2358a7e347dc84d4
#
_entry.id   0bf069bfe4a437ac2358a7e347dc84d4
#
_cell.length_a   1.000
_cell.length_b   1.000
_cell.length_c   1.000
_cell.angle_alpha   90.00
_cell.angle_beta   90.00
_cell.angle_gamma   90.00
#
_symmetry.space_group_name_H-M   'P 1'
#
loop_
_entity.id
_entity.type
_entity.pdbx_description
1 polymer ?
#
loop_
_entity_poly.entity_id
_entity_poly.type
_entity_poly.pdbx_seq_one_letter_code
_entity_poly.pdbx_strand_id
1 'polypeptide(L)' 'MNESEIPVVIEDLPTTIHGFCCLGEDYEPCIILNSRLPQEQQQEAYLHELMHIRSGQLYDPEYKEYE' A
#
# COMPACT_ATOMS: atom_id res chain seq x y z
N MET A 1 -9.07 -14.69 -10.28
CA MET A 1 -8.63 -13.55 -9.48
C MET A 1 -7.26 -13.15 -9.88
N ASN A 2 -7.03 -11.91 -9.94
CA ASN A 2 -5.71 -11.44 -10.28
C ASN A 2 -5.36 -10.27 -9.39
N GLU A 3 -4.13 -9.83 -9.52
CA GLU A 3 -3.61 -8.81 -8.63
C GLU A 3 -4.23 -7.46 -8.86
N SER A 4 -4.83 -7.26 -10.01
CA SER A 4 -5.43 -5.96 -10.30
C SER A 4 -6.66 -5.71 -9.45
N GLU A 5 -7.08 -6.70 -8.66
CA GLU A 5 -8.24 -6.54 -7.80
C GLU A 5 -7.87 -6.10 -6.40
N ILE A 6 -6.61 -5.82 -6.15
CA ILE A 6 -6.21 -5.27 -4.85
C ILE A 6 -6.82 -3.88 -4.71
N PRO A 7 -7.62 -3.66 -3.67
CA PRO A 7 -8.22 -2.33 -3.49
C PRO A 7 -7.18 -1.27 -3.15
N VAL A 8 -7.42 -0.08 -3.67
CA VAL A 8 -6.56 1.06 -3.42
C VAL A 8 -7.44 2.17 -2.84
N VAL A 9 -7.04 2.70 -1.70
CA VAL A 9 -7.75 3.77 -1.02
C VAL A 9 -6.86 4.99 -0.97
N ILE A 10 -7.42 6.15 -1.30
CA ILE A 10 -6.70 7.42 -1.25
C ILE A 10 -7.12 8.14 0.01
N GLU A 11 -6.15 8.46 0.85
CA GLU A 11 -6.42 9.08 2.15
C GLU A 11 -5.56 10.32 2.32
N ASP A 12 -6.05 11.26 3.14
CA ASP A 12 -5.29 12.45 3.49
C ASP A 12 -4.34 12.08 4.61
N LEU A 13 -3.07 11.93 4.28
CA LEU A 13 -2.06 11.50 5.23
C LEU A 13 -1.02 12.59 5.43
N PRO A 14 -0.26 12.53 6.53
CA PRO A 14 0.88 13.45 6.67
C PRO A 14 1.83 13.29 5.47
N THR A 15 2.46 14.40 5.09
CA THR A 15 3.30 14.41 3.91
C THR A 15 4.51 13.50 4.03
N THR A 16 4.86 13.10 5.24
CA THR A 16 5.97 12.16 5.42
C THR A 16 5.60 10.73 5.08
N ILE A 17 4.32 10.45 4.87
CA ILE A 17 3.86 9.11 4.55
C ILE A 17 3.36 9.10 3.11
N HIS A 18 4.05 8.38 2.24
CA HIS A 18 3.63 8.30 0.85
C HIS A 18 2.50 7.30 0.67
N GLY A 19 2.54 6.20 1.39
CA GLY A 19 1.52 5.19 1.32
C GLY A 19 1.94 4.00 2.14
N PHE A 20 1.03 3.05 2.27
CA PHE A 20 1.35 1.80 2.96
C PHE A 20 0.32 0.76 2.55
N CYS A 21 0.62 -0.49 2.90
CA CYS A 21 -0.33 -1.57 2.68
C CYS A 21 -0.70 -2.20 4.00
N CYS A 22 -1.87 -2.80 4.03
CA CYS A 22 -2.36 -3.42 5.24
C CYS A 22 -3.28 -4.56 4.87
N LEU A 23 -3.64 -5.37 5.85
CA LEU A 23 -4.58 -6.46 5.67
C LEU A 23 -5.95 -6.02 6.17
N GLY A 24 -6.95 -6.25 5.34
CA GLY A 24 -8.32 -6.02 5.75
C GLY A 24 -8.84 -7.13 6.62
N GLU A 25 -10.15 -7.09 6.88
CA GLU A 25 -10.77 -8.05 7.77
C GLU A 25 -10.69 -9.47 7.24
N ASP A 26 -10.64 -9.62 5.93
CA ASP A 26 -10.57 -10.94 5.31
C ASP A 26 -9.15 -11.38 5.03
N TYR A 27 -8.17 -10.71 5.63
CA TYR A 27 -6.77 -10.93 5.31
C TYR A 27 -6.47 -10.64 3.85
N GLU A 28 -7.27 -9.79 3.23
CA GLU A 28 -7.03 -9.35 1.88
C GLU A 28 -6.14 -8.12 1.91
N PRO A 29 -5.13 -8.06 1.04
CA PRO A 29 -4.26 -6.90 1.03
C PRO A 29 -4.99 -5.66 0.51
N CYS A 30 -4.58 -4.51 1.03
CA CYS A 30 -5.16 -3.23 0.66
C CYS A 30 -4.05 -2.20 0.64
N ILE A 31 -4.06 -1.31 -0.36
CA ILE A 31 -3.04 -0.29 -0.49
C ILE A 31 -3.67 1.06 -0.18
N ILE A 32 -3.02 1.81 0.69
CA ILE A 32 -3.45 3.16 1.06
C ILE A 32 -2.42 4.14 0.49
N LEU A 33 -2.89 5.12 -0.25
CA LEU A 33 -2.02 6.13 -0.84
C LEU A 33 -2.38 7.50 -0.31
N ASN A 34 -1.37 8.36 -0.24
CA ASN A 34 -1.55 9.71 0.28
C ASN A 34 -2.12 10.61 -0.82
N SER A 35 -3.28 11.20 -0.56
CA SER A 35 -3.93 12.07 -1.52
C SER A 35 -3.15 13.36 -1.78
N ARG A 36 -2.23 13.72 -0.88
CA ARG A 36 -1.44 14.94 -1.02
C ARG A 36 -0.30 14.82 -2.01
N LEU A 37 0.00 13.61 -2.47
CA LEU A 37 1.10 13.41 -3.40
C LEU A 37 0.66 13.73 -4.81
N PRO A 38 1.56 14.26 -5.65
CA PRO A 38 1.29 14.33 -7.08
C PRO A 38 1.02 12.95 -7.64
N GLN A 39 0.32 12.92 -8.76
CA GLN A 39 -0.10 11.65 -9.34
C GLN A 39 1.08 10.74 -9.64
N GLU A 40 2.18 11.29 -10.10
CA GLU A 40 3.36 10.49 -10.40
C GLU A 40 3.87 9.79 -9.16
N GLN A 41 3.90 10.51 -8.05
CA GLN A 41 4.39 9.92 -6.81
C GLN A 41 3.40 8.92 -6.23
N GLN A 42 2.11 9.16 -6.43
CA GLN A 42 1.12 8.17 -6.03
C GLN A 42 1.32 6.87 -6.78
N GLN A 43 1.63 6.96 -8.06
CA GLN A 43 1.87 5.79 -8.88
C GLN A 43 3.09 5.03 -8.42
N GLU A 44 4.15 5.75 -8.09
CA GLU A 44 5.36 5.12 -7.58
C GLU A 44 5.10 4.42 -6.25
N ALA A 45 4.35 5.08 -5.37
CA ALA A 45 4.02 4.48 -4.09
C ALA A 45 3.17 3.22 -4.29
N TYR A 46 2.24 3.27 -5.23
CA TYR A 46 1.42 2.10 -5.53
C TYR A 46 2.29 0.92 -5.95
N LEU A 47 3.21 1.15 -6.87
CA LEU A 47 4.06 0.07 -7.34
C LEU A 47 4.95 -0.47 -6.24
N HIS A 48 5.42 0.41 -5.38
CA HIS A 48 6.25 0.00 -4.26
C HIS A 48 5.48 -0.91 -3.31
N GLU A 49 4.26 -0.52 -2.97
CA GLU A 49 3.44 -1.33 -2.07
C GLU A 49 3.01 -2.63 -2.72
N LEU A 50 2.74 -2.59 -4.01
CA LEU A 50 2.39 -3.81 -4.71
C LEU A 50 3.53 -4.81 -4.67
N MET A 51 4.76 -4.32 -4.76
CA MET A 51 5.92 -5.20 -4.68
C MET A 51 6.02 -5.87 -3.31
N HIS A 52 5.74 -5.12 -2.25
CA HIS A 52 5.73 -5.70 -0.91
C HIS A 52 4.69 -6.81 -0.80
N ILE A 53 3.50 -6.57 -1.35
CA ILE A 53 2.44 -7.57 -1.29
C ILE A 53 2.84 -8.82 -2.04
N ARG A 54 3.42 -8.65 -3.23
CA ARG A 54 3.80 -9.78 -4.06
C ARG A 54 4.90 -10.61 -3.44
N SER A 55 5.78 -9.97 -2.68
CA SER A 55 6.87 -10.70 -2.04
C SER A 55 6.41 -11.39 -0.76
N GLY A 56 5.16 -11.19 -0.35
CA GLY A 56 4.62 -11.83 0.84
C GLY A 56 5.04 -11.19 2.15
N GLN A 57 5.70 -10.04 2.09
CA GLN A 57 6.18 -9.40 3.31
C GLN A 57 5.04 -8.99 4.24
N LEU A 58 3.88 -8.69 3.67
CA LEU A 58 2.75 -8.25 4.48
C LEU A 58 2.29 -9.33 5.47
N TYR A 59 2.56 -10.58 5.16
CA TYR A 59 2.16 -11.69 6.02
C TYR A 59 3.26 -12.12 6.99
N ASP A 60 4.40 -11.42 6.96
CA ASP A 60 5.51 -11.70 7.85
C ASP A 60 5.25 -10.99 9.19
N PRO A 61 5.17 -11.72 10.30
CA PRO A 61 4.86 -11.08 11.58
C PRO A 61 5.91 -10.08 12.03
N GLU A 62 7.11 -10.14 11.47
CA GLU A 62 8.15 -9.19 11.84
C GLU A 62 8.26 -8.04 10.84
N TYR A 63 7.45 -8.06 9.79
CA TYR A 63 7.51 -7.00 8.80
C TYR A 63 6.92 -5.70 9.36
N LYS A 64 7.64 -4.62 9.16
CA LYS A 64 7.18 -3.29 9.56
C LYS A 64 7.42 -2.34 8.41
N GLU A 65 6.40 -1.59 8.10
CA GLU A 65 6.50 -0.62 7.02
C GLU A 65 6.31 0.77 7.59
N TYR A 66 7.40 1.38 8.00
CA TYR A 66 7.40 2.75 8.51
C TYR A 66 8.27 3.60 7.61
N GLU A 67 7.66 4.39 6.81
CA GLU A 67 8.38 5.26 5.91
C GLU A 67 8.10 6.71 6.13
#